data_c11b2e785f10ec8b8b162df012a6ee4e
#
_entry.id   c11b2e785f10ec8b8b162df012a6ee4e
#
_cell.length_a   1.000
_cell.length_b   1.000
_cell.length_c   1.000
_cell.angle_alpha   90.00
_cell.angle_beta   90.00
_cell.angle_gamma   90.00
#
_symmetry.space_group_name_H-M   'P 1'
#
loop_
_entity.id
_entity.type
_entity.pdbx_description
1 polymer ?
#
loop_
_entity_poly.entity_id
_entity_poly.type
_entity_poly.pdbx_seq_one_letter_code
_entity_poly.pdbx_strand_id
1 'polypeptide(L)'
;MIVDSSAWIAHLRGTDTPAARRLAIALAQREPIQLPDIVLMEVLRGARDAGNFLRLEQAFLTLPRFVPSDPKQLARNAAHLYARCRWAGFTPGSGNDCLIACCALEAREPLLHEDRDFVRIAQIEKSLALVGV
;
A
#
# COMPACT_ATOMS: atom_id res chain seq x y z
N MET A 1 8.82 2.52 -5.25
CA MET A 1 7.65 1.64 -5.17
C MET A 1 6.67 2.15 -4.12
N ILE A 2 5.44 1.70 -4.19
CA ILE A 2 4.43 1.89 -3.16
C ILE A 2 4.39 0.59 -2.34
N VAL A 3 4.29 0.71 -1.02
CA VAL A 3 4.22 -0.45 -0.12
C VAL A 3 2.92 -0.38 0.65
N ASP A 4 2.10 -1.43 0.53
CA ASP A 4 0.84 -1.53 1.25
C ASP A 4 1.07 -1.71 2.75
N SER A 5 0.10 -1.30 3.54
CA SER A 5 0.17 -1.45 5.00
C SER A 5 0.39 -2.91 5.43
N SER A 6 -0.16 -3.88 4.69
CA SER A 6 0.03 -5.30 4.99
C SER A 6 1.50 -5.71 4.99
N ALA A 7 2.28 -5.22 4.03
CA ALA A 7 3.72 -5.50 3.96
C ALA A 7 4.48 -4.76 5.07
N TRP A 8 4.14 -3.51 5.34
CA TRP A 8 4.72 -2.76 6.45
C TRP A 8 4.46 -3.42 7.80
N ILE A 9 3.23 -3.86 8.03
CA ILE A 9 2.84 -4.50 9.29
C ILE A 9 3.59 -5.83 9.45
N ALA A 10 3.69 -6.64 8.40
CA ALA A 10 4.47 -7.87 8.44
C ALA A 10 5.93 -7.61 8.81
N HIS A 11 6.54 -6.60 8.18
CA HIS A 11 7.91 -6.19 8.46
C HIS A 11 8.08 -5.73 9.93
N LEU A 12 7.20 -4.87 10.41
CA LEU A 12 7.27 -4.33 11.77
C LEU A 12 7.04 -5.41 12.85
N ARG A 13 6.25 -6.42 12.56
CA ARG A 13 6.01 -7.56 13.46
C ARG A 13 7.11 -8.61 13.42
N GLY A 14 8.05 -8.47 12.51
CA GLY A 14 9.09 -9.48 12.31
C GLY A 14 8.55 -10.79 11.71
N THR A 15 7.41 -10.74 11.04
CA THR A 15 6.84 -11.91 10.36
C THR A 15 7.69 -12.24 9.14
N ASP A 16 8.13 -13.50 9.03
CA ASP A 16 8.98 -13.92 7.91
C ASP A 16 8.12 -14.29 6.70
N THR A 17 7.84 -13.30 5.88
CA THR A 17 7.09 -13.46 4.63
C THR A 17 7.91 -12.95 3.45
N PRO A 18 7.60 -13.38 2.22
CA PRO A 18 8.30 -12.88 1.04
C PRO A 18 8.25 -11.35 0.92
N ALA A 19 7.10 -10.73 1.18
CA ALA A 19 6.98 -9.28 1.09
C ALA A 19 7.77 -8.58 2.20
N ALA A 20 7.76 -9.11 3.43
CA ALA A 20 8.55 -8.55 4.53
C ALA A 20 10.06 -8.63 4.22
N ARG A 21 10.51 -9.76 3.66
CA ARG A 21 11.91 -9.90 3.23
C ARG A 21 12.26 -8.93 2.12
N ARG A 22 11.38 -8.77 1.13
CA ARG A 22 11.60 -7.84 0.02
C ARG A 22 11.66 -6.39 0.52
N LEU A 23 10.78 -6.04 1.47
CA LEU A 23 10.79 -4.71 2.08
C LEU A 23 12.08 -4.45 2.87
N ALA A 24 12.56 -5.44 3.63
CA ALA A 24 13.82 -5.31 4.35
C ALA A 24 14.99 -5.03 3.40
N ILE A 25 15.02 -5.69 2.24
CA ILE A 25 16.05 -5.44 1.21
C ILE A 25 15.92 -4.01 0.68
N ALA A 26 14.71 -3.58 0.36
CA ALA A 26 14.48 -2.23 -0.16
C ALA A 26 14.95 -1.16 0.84
N LEU A 27 14.64 -1.33 2.11
CA LEU A 27 15.07 -0.40 3.16
C LEU A 27 16.60 -0.40 3.33
N ALA A 28 17.24 -1.58 3.31
CA ALA A 28 18.69 -1.68 3.43
C ALA A 28 19.42 -1.04 2.24
N GLN A 29 18.86 -1.18 1.04
CA GLN A 29 19.43 -0.63 -0.19
C GLN A 29 18.97 0.78 -0.49
N ARG A 30 18.15 1.37 0.37
CA ARG A 30 17.59 2.72 0.22
C ARG A 30 16.86 2.89 -1.13
N GLU A 31 16.12 1.86 -1.54
CA GLU A 31 15.28 1.96 -2.72
C GLU A 31 14.18 3.01 -2.48
N PRO A 32 13.80 3.79 -3.50
CA PRO A 32 12.75 4.81 -3.33
C PRO A 32 11.41 4.18 -2.97
N ILE A 33 10.85 4.62 -1.85
CA ILE A 33 9.52 4.23 -1.38
C ILE A 33 8.73 5.51 -1.13
N GLN A 34 7.55 5.62 -1.74
CA GLN A 34 6.63 6.71 -1.49
C GLN A 34 5.52 6.25 -0.56
N LEU A 35 5.15 7.11 0.38
CA LEU A 35 4.16 6.80 1.41
C LEU A 35 2.85 7.54 1.12
N PRO A 36 1.78 6.82 0.70
CA PRO A 36 0.44 7.40 0.64
C PRO A 36 -0.10 7.68 2.05
N ASP A 37 -0.87 8.75 2.20
CA ASP A 37 -1.45 9.12 3.49
C ASP A 37 -2.31 8.00 4.09
N ILE A 38 -3.04 7.27 3.25
CA ILE A 38 -3.87 6.16 3.71
C ILE A 38 -3.04 5.03 4.33
N VAL A 39 -1.86 4.76 3.79
CA VAL A 39 -0.95 3.75 4.35
C VAL A 39 -0.41 4.23 5.69
N LEU A 40 -0.02 5.49 5.79
CA LEU A 40 0.41 6.09 7.06
C LEU A 40 -0.66 5.90 8.14
N MET A 41 -1.91 6.22 7.83
CA MET A 41 -3.03 6.06 8.77
C MET A 41 -3.19 4.59 9.19
N GLU A 42 -3.15 3.66 8.23
CA GLU A 42 -3.34 2.24 8.52
C GLU A 42 -2.22 1.66 9.39
N VAL A 43 -0.98 2.10 9.19
CA VAL A 43 0.14 1.67 10.03
C VAL A 43 0.03 2.27 11.43
N LEU A 44 -0.20 3.58 11.53
CA LEU A 44 -0.23 4.28 12.82
C LEU A 44 -1.39 3.84 13.71
N ARG A 45 -2.56 3.54 13.12
CA ARG A 45 -3.72 3.09 13.91
C ARG A 45 -3.47 1.75 14.62
N GLY A 46 -2.47 0.99 14.18
CA GLY A 46 -2.09 -0.28 14.82
C GLY A 46 -1.11 -0.12 15.98
N ALA A 47 -0.73 1.10 16.36
CA ALA A 47 0.18 1.33 17.47
C ALA A 47 -0.40 0.77 18.77
N ARG A 48 0.45 0.10 19.57
CA ARG A 48 0.00 -0.57 20.81
C ARG A 48 -0.13 0.38 22.01
N ASP A 49 0.53 1.54 21.94
CA ASP A 49 0.48 2.56 22.98
C ASP A 49 0.97 3.91 22.42
N ALA A 50 0.89 4.97 23.22
CA ALA A 50 1.27 6.31 22.82
C ALA A 50 2.75 6.42 22.43
N GLY A 51 3.62 5.74 23.16
CA GLY A 51 5.06 5.75 22.86
C GLY A 51 5.37 5.05 21.55
N ASN A 52 4.73 3.90 21.29
CA ASN A 52 4.88 3.20 20.03
C ASN A 52 4.35 4.03 18.85
N PHE A 53 3.20 4.69 19.04
CA PHE A 53 2.65 5.59 18.02
C PHE A 53 3.67 6.68 17.66
N LEU A 54 4.25 7.33 18.64
CA LEU A 54 5.22 8.41 18.42
C LEU A 54 6.45 7.92 17.67
N ARG A 55 6.97 6.75 18.03
CA ARG A 55 8.14 6.16 17.35
C ARG A 55 7.83 5.81 15.90
N LEU A 56 6.67 5.20 15.65
CA LEU A 56 6.22 4.89 14.28
C LEU A 56 6.05 6.16 13.46
N GLU A 57 5.40 7.16 14.02
CA GLU A 57 5.18 8.44 13.35
C GLU A 57 6.51 9.07 12.94
N GLN A 58 7.47 9.15 13.86
CA GLN A 58 8.78 9.73 13.59
C GLN A 58 9.50 8.98 12.46
N ALA A 59 9.42 7.65 12.45
CA ALA A 59 10.07 6.84 11.42
C ALA A 59 9.38 7.02 10.05
N PHE A 60 8.06 6.96 10.01
CA PHE A 60 7.33 7.03 8.75
C PHE A 60 7.32 8.41 8.11
N LEU A 61 7.37 9.48 8.92
CA LEU A 61 7.43 10.84 8.38
C LEU A 61 8.77 11.16 7.71
N THR A 62 9.78 10.30 7.83
CA THR A 62 11.03 10.44 7.07
C THR A 62 10.92 9.92 5.63
N LEU A 63 9.88 9.14 5.31
CA LEU A 63 9.67 8.61 3.96
C LEU A 63 9.11 9.70 3.04
N PRO A 64 9.48 9.69 1.74
CA PRO A 64 8.86 10.57 0.77
C PRO A 64 7.36 10.34 0.73
N ARG A 65 6.59 11.43 0.79
CA ARG A 65 5.14 11.35 0.73
C ARG A 65 4.68 11.18 -0.72
N PHE A 66 3.75 10.27 -0.95
CA PHE A 66 3.00 10.25 -2.20
C PHE A 66 1.96 11.36 -2.16
N VAL A 67 2.02 12.28 -3.12
CA VAL A 67 1.06 13.39 -3.23
C VAL A 67 0.28 13.22 -4.52
N PRO A 68 -1.04 12.96 -4.46
CA PRO A 68 -1.84 12.87 -5.66
C PRO A 68 -1.92 14.23 -6.36
N SER A 69 -1.83 14.23 -7.70
CA SER A 69 -1.97 15.47 -8.48
C SER A 69 -3.37 16.06 -8.36
N ASP A 70 -4.37 15.19 -8.23
CA ASP A 70 -5.78 15.57 -8.03
C ASP A 70 -6.42 14.56 -7.06
N PRO A 71 -6.53 14.91 -5.76
CA PRO A 71 -7.10 14.00 -4.76
C PRO A 71 -8.52 13.54 -5.07
N LYS A 72 -9.33 14.41 -5.65
CA LYS A 72 -10.70 14.06 -6.03
C LYS A 72 -10.72 13.03 -7.16
N GLN A 73 -9.86 13.20 -8.16
CA GLN A 73 -9.76 12.24 -9.26
C GLN A 73 -9.23 10.90 -8.75
N LEU A 74 -8.28 10.91 -7.82
CA LEU A 74 -7.79 9.68 -7.19
C LEU A 74 -8.92 8.92 -6.49
N ALA A 75 -9.77 9.63 -5.73
CA ALA A 75 -10.93 9.03 -5.06
C ALA A 75 -11.92 8.44 -6.08
N ARG A 76 -12.18 9.16 -7.18
CA ARG A 76 -13.05 8.66 -8.26
C ARG A 76 -12.47 7.41 -8.92
N ASN A 77 -11.19 7.40 -9.19
CA ASN A 77 -10.50 6.26 -9.79
C ASN A 77 -10.57 5.03 -8.87
N ALA A 78 -10.36 5.22 -7.57
CA ALA A 78 -10.46 4.15 -6.59
C ALA A 78 -11.88 3.57 -6.52
N ALA A 79 -12.90 4.43 -6.51
CA ALA A 79 -14.30 4.02 -6.52
C ALA A 79 -14.64 3.24 -7.79
N HIS A 80 -14.17 3.68 -8.94
CA HIS A 80 -14.39 3.02 -10.22
C HIS A 80 -13.70 1.64 -10.25
N LEU A 81 -12.47 1.55 -9.76
CA LEU A 81 -11.77 0.28 -9.68
C LEU A 81 -12.49 -0.71 -8.76
N TYR A 82 -12.96 -0.25 -7.61
CA TYR A 82 -13.77 -1.08 -6.72
C TYR A 82 -15.03 -1.60 -7.41
N ALA A 83 -15.75 -0.72 -8.09
CA ALA A 83 -16.96 -1.08 -8.83
C ALA A 83 -16.66 -2.10 -9.93
N ARG A 84 -15.57 -1.91 -10.68
CA ARG A 84 -15.15 -2.87 -11.73
C ARG A 84 -14.86 -4.25 -11.14
N CYS A 85 -14.24 -4.33 -9.97
CA CYS A 85 -14.02 -5.60 -9.28
C CYS A 85 -15.37 -6.26 -8.95
N ARG A 86 -16.30 -5.52 -8.37
CA ARG A 86 -17.64 -6.04 -8.05
C ARG A 86 -18.37 -6.52 -9.30
N TRP A 87 -18.34 -5.75 -10.37
CA TRP A 87 -19.00 -6.14 -11.63
C TRP A 87 -18.39 -7.41 -12.22
N ALA A 88 -17.12 -7.66 -11.95
CA ALA A 88 -16.44 -8.89 -12.37
C ALA A 88 -16.65 -10.06 -11.37
N GLY A 89 -17.43 -9.87 -10.32
CA GLY A 89 -17.74 -10.91 -9.33
C GLY A 89 -16.79 -10.99 -8.14
N PHE A 90 -15.93 -10.00 -7.96
CA PHE A 90 -15.00 -9.94 -6.83
C PHE A 90 -15.20 -8.66 -6.03
N THR A 91 -15.47 -8.80 -4.72
CA THR A 91 -15.56 -7.66 -3.82
C THR A 91 -14.32 -7.59 -2.95
N PRO A 92 -13.43 -6.59 -3.14
CA PRO A 92 -12.28 -6.42 -2.26
C PRO A 92 -12.70 -6.26 -0.80
N GLY A 93 -11.92 -6.79 0.13
CA GLY A 93 -12.22 -6.73 1.55
C GLY A 93 -12.20 -5.31 2.12
N SER A 94 -11.52 -4.38 1.45
CA SER A 94 -11.47 -2.97 1.83
C SER A 94 -11.41 -2.08 0.60
N GLY A 95 -12.19 -0.99 0.62
CA GLY A 95 -12.08 0.06 -0.41
C GLY A 95 -10.71 0.75 -0.40
N ASN A 96 -10.01 0.70 0.73
CA ASN A 96 -8.66 1.25 0.84
C ASN A 96 -7.66 0.54 -0.08
N ASP A 97 -7.86 -0.75 -0.36
CA ASP A 97 -6.98 -1.50 -1.27
C ASP A 97 -7.04 -0.91 -2.68
N CYS A 98 -8.22 -0.55 -3.15
CA CYS A 98 -8.38 0.11 -4.45
C CYS A 98 -7.76 1.51 -4.45
N LEU A 99 -7.85 2.23 -3.34
CA LEU A 99 -7.20 3.54 -3.21
C LEU A 99 -5.67 3.41 -3.27
N ILE A 100 -5.10 2.45 -2.56
CA ILE A 100 -3.66 2.19 -2.56
C ILE A 100 -3.20 1.74 -3.94
N ALA A 101 -3.95 0.84 -4.59
CA ALA A 101 -3.67 0.43 -5.96
C ALA A 101 -3.64 1.63 -6.92
N CYS A 102 -4.59 2.55 -6.79
CA CYS A 102 -4.63 3.77 -7.61
C CYS A 102 -3.47 4.71 -7.32
N CYS A 103 -2.95 4.76 -6.09
CA CYS A 103 -1.72 5.48 -5.79
C CYS A 103 -0.53 4.93 -6.58
N ALA A 104 -0.39 3.60 -6.60
CA ALA A 104 0.66 2.94 -7.37
C ALA A 104 0.53 3.20 -8.88
N LEU A 105 -0.70 3.15 -9.39
CA LEU A 105 -0.97 3.45 -10.81
C LEU A 105 -0.61 4.89 -11.16
N GLU A 106 -1.00 5.86 -10.34
CA GLU A 106 -0.68 7.26 -10.59
C GLU A 106 0.82 7.50 -10.51
N ALA A 107 1.50 6.92 -9.51
CA ALA A 107 2.94 7.03 -9.34
C ALA A 107 3.72 6.26 -10.41
N ARG A 108 3.07 5.38 -11.17
CA ARG A 108 3.70 4.46 -12.13
C ARG A 108 4.78 3.62 -11.47
N GLU A 109 4.48 3.15 -10.27
CA GLU A 109 5.37 2.38 -9.45
C GLU A 109 4.76 1.01 -9.13
N PRO A 110 5.58 -0.01 -8.91
CA PRO A 110 5.05 -1.30 -8.46
C PRO A 110 4.57 -1.23 -7.01
N LEU A 111 3.65 -2.13 -6.69
CA LEU A 111 3.05 -2.26 -5.37
C LEU A 111 3.56 -3.51 -4.68
N LEU A 112 4.10 -3.37 -3.48
CA LEU A 112 4.48 -4.47 -2.59
C LEU A 112 3.40 -4.70 -1.54
N HIS A 113 2.94 -5.93 -1.39
CA HIS A 113 1.81 -6.26 -0.52
C HIS A 113 1.91 -7.68 0.07
N GLU A 114 1.10 -7.93 1.10
CA GLU A 114 0.87 -9.26 1.71
C GLU A 114 -0.60 -9.68 1.60
N ASP A 115 -1.43 -8.94 0.87
CA ASP A 115 -2.86 -9.21 0.77
C ASP A 115 -3.19 -9.78 -0.62
N ARG A 116 -3.81 -10.97 -0.64
CA ARG A 116 -4.24 -11.65 -1.88
C ARG A 116 -5.20 -10.83 -2.72
N ASP A 117 -5.93 -9.91 -2.11
CA ASP A 117 -6.89 -9.07 -2.84
C ASP A 117 -6.19 -8.27 -3.94
N PHE A 118 -4.94 -7.85 -3.74
CA PHE A 118 -4.18 -7.14 -4.78
C PHE A 118 -3.92 -8.00 -6.01
N VAL A 119 -3.72 -9.30 -5.84
CA VAL A 119 -3.54 -10.21 -6.98
C VAL A 119 -4.81 -10.22 -7.83
N ARG A 120 -5.98 -10.26 -7.18
CA ARG A 120 -7.27 -10.24 -7.89
C ARG A 120 -7.56 -8.87 -8.49
N ILE A 121 -7.25 -7.80 -7.78
CA ILE A 121 -7.38 -6.43 -8.31
C ILE A 121 -6.52 -6.27 -9.57
N ALA A 122 -5.30 -6.79 -9.56
CA ALA A 122 -4.41 -6.73 -10.73
C ALA A 122 -4.93 -7.54 -11.93
N GLN A 123 -5.76 -8.54 -11.71
CA GLN A 123 -6.43 -9.26 -12.79
C GLN A 123 -7.50 -8.40 -13.47
N ILE A 124 -8.10 -7.47 -12.75
CA ILE A 124 -9.09 -6.53 -13.26
C ILE A 124 -8.39 -5.31 -13.87
N GLU A 125 -7.43 -4.74 -13.16
CA GLU A 125 -6.64 -3.59 -13.62
C GLU A 125 -5.24 -4.07 -13.99
N LYS A 126 -5.04 -4.43 -15.25
CA LYS A 126 -3.80 -5.06 -15.72
C LYS A 126 -2.60 -4.13 -15.77
N SER A 127 -2.83 -2.82 -15.66
CA SER A 127 -1.75 -1.84 -15.56
C SER A 127 -1.11 -1.81 -14.15
N LEU A 128 -1.76 -2.42 -13.16
CA LEU A 128 -1.20 -2.50 -11.82
C LEU A 128 -0.05 -3.51 -11.79
N ALA A 129 1.16 -3.02 -11.55
CA ALA A 129 2.34 -3.86 -11.41
C ALA A 129 2.51 -4.24 -9.94
N LEU A 130 2.56 -5.54 -9.67
CA LEU A 130 2.86 -6.06 -8.33
C LEU A 130 4.32 -6.46 -8.24
N VAL A 131 4.93 -6.24 -7.07
CA VAL A 131 6.29 -6.74 -6.83
C VAL A 131 6.23 -8.26 -6.78
N GLY A 132 7.08 -8.92 -7.56
CA GLY A 132 7.18 -10.37 -7.57
C GLY A 132 7.82 -10.87 -6.29
N VAL A 133 7.04 -11.58 -5.50
CA VAL A 133 7.46 -12.16 -4.23
C VAL A 133 7.06 -13.62 -4.13
#